data_126b11d990c38a00347a22b2da7b6ec5
#
_entry.id   126b11d990c38a00347a22b2da7b6ec5
#
_cell.length_a   1.000
_cell.length_b   1.000
_cell.length_c   1.000
_cell.angle_alpha   90.00
_cell.angle_beta   90.00
_cell.angle_gamma   90.00
#
_symmetry.space_group_name_H-M   'P 1'
#
loop_
_entity.id
_entity.type
_entity.pdbx_description
1 polymer ?
#
loop_
_entity_poly.entity_id
_entity_poly.type
_entity_poly.pdbx_seq_one_letter_code
_entity_poly.pdbx_strand_id
1 'polypeptide(L)' 'MAEQRFHKGDHVSWSAHGSRAYGVVQGTITERTRIRGRAVNAAPDDPQYRVRSDGTGRDVAHRPEALRHEQK' A
#
# COMPACT_ATOMS: atom_id res chain seq x y z
N MET A 1 4.42 -13.20 -14.84
CA MET A 1 4.64 -12.86 -14.21
C MET A 1 4.54 -11.70 -13.99
N ALA A 2 4.23 -11.14 -13.84
CA ALA A 2 4.09 -10.11 -13.67
C ALA A 2 4.06 -9.61 -12.58
N GLU A 3 4.64 -9.18 -12.20
CA GLU A 3 4.77 -8.83 -11.19
C GLU A 3 4.55 -7.52 -10.98
N GLN A 4 3.77 -6.86 -10.61
CA GLN A 4 3.51 -5.71 -10.34
C GLN A 4 4.13 -5.36 -9.23
N ARG A 5 5.08 -4.67 -9.23
CA ARG A 5 5.81 -4.29 -8.18
C ARG A 5 5.71 -2.88 -7.99
N PHE A 6 5.46 -2.38 -6.77
CA PHE A 6 5.46 -0.98 -6.37
C PHE A 6 6.73 -0.72 -5.59
N HIS A 7 7.29 0.46 -5.69
CA HIS A 7 8.53 0.82 -5.03
C HIS A 7 8.33 2.06 -4.18
N LYS A 8 9.17 2.24 -3.20
CA LYS A 8 9.13 3.41 -2.36
C LYS A 8 9.15 4.66 -3.23
N GLY A 9 8.24 5.55 -3.00
CA GLY A 9 8.12 6.78 -3.76
C GLY A 9 7.10 6.72 -4.89
N ASP A 10 6.58 5.52 -5.19
CA ASP A 10 5.60 5.41 -6.27
C ASP A 10 4.29 6.00 -5.83
N HIS A 11 3.63 6.70 -6.74
CA HIS A 11 2.30 7.25 -6.48
C HIS A 11 1.28 6.19 -6.81
N VAL A 12 0.36 5.96 -5.91
CA VAL A 12 -0.65 4.92 -6.06
C VAL A 12 -2.01 5.42 -5.61
N SER A 13 -3.04 4.68 -5.95
CA SER A 13 -4.37 4.96 -5.46
C SER A 13 -5.07 3.66 -5.10
N TRP A 14 -6.11 3.76 -4.30
CA TRP A 14 -6.90 2.61 -3.90
C TRP A 14 -8.33 3.06 -3.57
N SER A 15 -9.24 2.11 -3.51
CA SER A 15 -10.62 2.41 -3.18
C SER A 15 -10.79 2.52 -1.68
N ALA A 16 -11.47 3.53 -1.22
CA ALA A 16 -11.71 3.72 0.19
C ALA A 16 -13.10 4.30 0.39
N HIS A 17 -13.98 3.53 0.98
CA HIS A 17 -15.32 4.00 1.34
C HIS A 17 -16.04 4.72 0.19
N GLY A 18 -16.03 4.11 -0.96
CA GLY A 18 -16.77 4.67 -2.08
C GLY A 18 -16.07 5.77 -2.83
N SER A 19 -14.86 6.14 -2.42
CA SER A 19 -14.12 7.12 -3.18
C SER A 19 -12.71 6.60 -3.37
N ARG A 20 -11.89 7.37 -4.05
CA ARG A 20 -10.55 6.96 -4.36
C ARG A 20 -9.58 7.72 -3.49
N ALA A 21 -8.69 7.01 -2.83
CA ALA A 21 -7.65 7.62 -2.02
C ALA A 21 -6.34 7.52 -2.77
N TYR A 22 -5.45 8.46 -2.51
CA TYR A 22 -4.16 8.53 -3.19
C TYR A 22 -3.05 8.63 -2.16
N GLY A 23 -1.91 8.11 -2.50
CA GLY A 23 -0.78 8.16 -1.57
C GLY A 23 0.52 7.77 -2.24
N VAL A 24 1.54 7.62 -1.42
CA VAL A 24 2.89 7.29 -1.88
C VAL A 24 3.38 6.07 -1.12
N VAL A 25 3.92 5.13 -1.84
CA VAL A 25 4.44 3.90 -1.26
C VAL A 25 5.64 4.22 -0.38
N GLN A 26 5.64 3.67 0.82
CA GLN A 26 6.72 3.87 1.78
C GLN A 26 7.64 2.64 1.83
N GLY A 27 7.14 1.49 1.46
CA GLY A 27 7.96 0.29 1.45
C GLY A 27 7.12 -0.95 1.28
N THR A 28 7.78 -2.09 1.28
CA THR A 28 7.13 -3.38 1.13
C THR A 28 7.12 -4.09 2.47
N ILE A 29 6.01 -4.72 2.80
CA ILE A 29 5.88 -5.45 4.04
C ILE A 29 5.86 -6.93 3.68
N THR A 30 6.82 -7.68 4.18
CA THR A 30 6.93 -9.10 3.88
C THR A 30 6.81 -9.97 5.11
N GLU A 31 6.43 -9.39 6.25
CA GLU A 31 6.21 -10.18 7.43
C GLU A 31 5.12 -9.53 8.25
N ARG A 32 4.58 -10.27 9.18
CA ARG A 32 3.51 -9.79 9.98
C ARG A 32 3.97 -8.56 10.75
N THR A 33 3.18 -7.53 10.73
CA THR A 33 3.55 -6.30 11.40
C THR A 33 2.29 -5.58 11.87
N ARG A 34 2.45 -4.43 12.48
CA ARG A 34 1.33 -3.69 12.97
C ARG A 34 1.46 -2.24 12.50
N ILE A 35 0.41 -1.71 11.93
CA ILE A 35 0.38 -0.34 11.49
C ILE A 35 -0.82 0.32 12.10
N ARG A 36 -0.57 1.36 12.88
CA ARG A 36 -1.62 2.11 13.53
C ARG A 36 -2.55 1.21 14.33
N GLY A 37 -1.97 0.25 15.03
CA GLY A 37 -2.74 -0.64 15.89
C GLY A 37 -3.43 -1.77 15.18
N ARG A 38 -3.31 -1.86 13.86
CA ARG A 38 -3.93 -2.93 13.13
C ARG A 38 -2.93 -3.95 12.71
N ALA A 39 -3.28 -5.21 12.82
CA ALA A 39 -2.39 -6.27 12.41
C ALA A 39 -2.38 -6.38 10.90
N VAL A 40 -1.20 -6.47 10.32
CA VAL A 40 -1.02 -6.65 8.90
C VAL A 40 -0.36 -8.00 8.70
N ASN A 41 -1.08 -8.93 8.08
CA ASN A 41 -0.55 -10.27 7.86
C ASN A 41 0.06 -10.35 6.48
N ALA A 42 1.34 -10.15 6.40
CA ALA A 42 2.06 -10.21 5.14
C ALA A 42 3.10 -11.31 5.25
N ALA A 43 3.57 -11.78 4.14
CA ALA A 43 4.58 -12.83 4.08
C ALA A 43 5.42 -12.60 2.84
N PRO A 44 6.58 -13.23 2.71
CA PRO A 44 7.40 -13.04 1.52
C PRO A 44 6.68 -13.44 0.23
N ASP A 45 5.79 -14.44 0.29
CA ASP A 45 5.03 -14.85 -0.87
C ASP A 45 3.66 -14.19 -0.93
N ASP A 46 3.37 -13.29 -0.01
CA ASP A 46 2.10 -12.57 0.02
C ASP A 46 2.39 -11.18 0.58
N PRO A 47 3.18 -10.38 -0.12
CA PRO A 47 3.58 -9.10 0.42
C PRO A 47 2.47 -8.06 0.35
N GLN A 48 2.55 -7.09 1.24
CA GLN A 48 1.69 -5.94 1.19
C GLN A 48 2.56 -4.70 1.11
N TYR A 49 1.97 -3.58 0.81
CA TYR A 49 2.71 -2.34 0.69
C TYR A 49 2.24 -1.34 1.72
N ARG A 50 3.20 -0.69 2.34
CA ARG A 50 2.92 0.39 3.26
C ARG A 50 2.84 1.66 2.45
N VAL A 51 1.74 2.36 2.56
CA VAL A 51 1.46 3.54 1.76
C VAL A 51 1.07 4.68 2.68
N ARG A 52 1.57 5.87 2.42
CA ARG A 52 1.18 7.04 3.18
C ARG A 52 0.12 7.78 2.42
N SER A 53 -1.04 7.95 3.02
CA SER A 53 -2.17 8.61 2.38
C SER A 53 -1.91 10.11 2.25
N ASP A 54 -2.11 10.66 1.07
CA ASP A 54 -1.92 12.08 0.84
C ASP A 54 -2.92 12.91 1.64
N GLY A 55 -4.12 12.42 1.77
CA GLY A 55 -5.16 13.19 2.43
C GLY A 55 -4.99 13.27 3.94
N THR A 56 -4.52 12.21 4.57
CA THR A 56 -4.44 12.18 6.03
C THR A 56 -3.01 12.18 6.54
N GLY A 57 -2.06 11.84 5.70
CA GLY A 57 -0.68 11.71 6.12
C GLY A 57 -0.43 10.45 6.93
N ARG A 58 -1.39 9.53 6.98
CA ARG A 58 -1.27 8.32 7.78
C ARG A 58 -0.88 7.15 6.92
N ASP A 59 -0.20 6.20 7.54
CA ASP A 59 0.22 5.00 6.83
C ASP A 59 -0.85 3.95 6.88
N VAL A 60 -1.04 3.26 5.77
CA VAL A 60 -1.95 2.13 5.68
C VAL A 60 -1.24 1.02 4.93
N ALA A 61 -1.77 -0.19 4.97
CA ALA A 61 -1.22 -1.30 4.24
C ALA A 61 -2.25 -1.84 3.28
N HIS A 62 -1.82 -2.13 2.08
CA HIS A 62 -2.69 -2.69 1.06
C HIS A 62 -1.95 -3.75 0.27
N ARG A 63 -2.69 -4.73 -0.22
CA ARG A 63 -2.13 -5.74 -1.09
C ARG A 63 -1.89 -5.15 -2.47
N PRO A 64 -0.99 -5.72 -3.24
CA PRO A 64 -0.71 -5.18 -4.58
C PRO A 64 -1.94 -5.05 -5.46
N GLU A 65 -2.84 -6.02 -5.39
CA GLU A 65 -4.01 -5.98 -6.25
C GLU A 65 -5.01 -4.90 -5.86
N ALA A 66 -4.85 -4.31 -4.69
CA ALA A 66 -5.71 -3.22 -4.27
C ALA A 66 -5.17 -1.87 -4.69
N LEU A 67 -3.96 -1.83 -5.19
CA LEU A 67 -3.31 -0.58 -5.55
C LEU A 67 -3.23 -0.41 -7.05
N ARG A 68 -3.25 0.84 -7.49
CA ARG A 68 -3.04 1.17 -8.90
C ARG A 68 -1.96 2.22 -8.97
N HIS A 69 -1.09 2.11 -9.94
CA HIS A 69 -0.09 3.14 -10.17
C HIS A 69 -0.76 4.40 -10.70
N GLU A 70 -0.34 5.54 -10.18
CA GLU A 70 -0.83 6.81 -10.66
C GLU A 70 0.36 7.56 -11.22
N GLN A 71 0.21 8.11 -12.41
CA GLN A 71 1.27 8.85 -12.99
C GLN A 71 1.12 10.28 -12.71
N LYS A 72 2.17 10.95 -12.43
CA LYS A 72 2.12 12.37 -12.13
C LYS A 72 2.42 13.22 -13.32
#